data_cc890d613018bcf8b00d79d95731fdd1
#
_entry.id   cc890d613018bcf8b00d79d95731fdd1
#
_cell.length_a   1.000
_cell.length_b   1.000
_cell.length_c   1.000
_cell.angle_alpha   90.00
_cell.angle_beta   90.00
_cell.angle_gamma   90.00
#
_symmetry.space_group_name_H-M   'P 1'
#
loop_
_entity.id
_entity.type
_entity.pdbx_description
1 polymer ?
#
loop_
_entity_poly.entity_id
_entity_poly.type
_entity_poly.pdbx_seq_one_letter_code
_entity_poly.pdbx_strand_id
1 'polypeptide(L)'
;MYYEPEYLLRRFTDHFKQNYKVECISALHHNKRKTNYHIHLIFAERQLLDKPIEKIATRNMFYDEKGKHRRTKKEILDEAGNIRKKCKVIKKGEAYERNLFTTKNELFKADGFLDEVKRLYTDLINVCAINEEDKLQVFDRNGMYLATKKIGKNNPKHRCTRGTNKIK
;
A
#
# COMPACT_ATOMS: atom_id res chain seq x y z
N MET A 1 -23.32 -3.02 -21.81
CA MET A 1 -22.29 -2.21 -21.14
C MET A 1 -21.20 -1.90 -22.15
N TYR A 2 -21.06 -0.65 -22.56
CA TYR A 2 -20.06 -0.23 -23.53
C TYR A 2 -19.13 0.79 -22.91
N TYR A 3 -18.05 0.31 -22.35
CA TYR A 3 -16.91 1.14 -22.00
C TYR A 3 -15.61 0.44 -22.38
N GLU A 4 -14.65 1.20 -22.84
CA GLU A 4 -13.32 0.68 -23.04
C GLU A 4 -12.63 0.55 -21.68
N PRO A 5 -12.02 -0.61 -21.37
CA PRO A 5 -11.34 -0.81 -20.10
C PRO A 5 -10.25 0.23 -19.80
N GLU A 6 -9.59 0.75 -20.84
CA GLU A 6 -8.59 1.82 -20.75
C GLU A 6 -9.20 3.15 -20.32
N TYR A 7 -10.44 3.44 -20.74
CA TYR A 7 -11.18 4.62 -20.29
C TYR A 7 -11.44 4.56 -18.77
N LEU A 8 -11.91 3.42 -18.27
CA LEU A 8 -12.10 3.23 -16.83
C LEU A 8 -10.79 3.33 -16.05
N LEU A 9 -9.70 2.75 -16.58
CA LEU A 9 -8.38 2.85 -15.98
C LEU A 9 -7.98 4.32 -15.77
N ARG A 10 -8.07 5.15 -16.82
CA ARG A 10 -7.72 6.57 -16.75
C ARG A 10 -8.62 7.32 -15.77
N ARG A 11 -9.93 7.16 -15.90
CA ARG A 11 -10.90 7.84 -15.02
C ARG A 11 -10.69 7.50 -13.55
N PHE A 12 -10.48 6.22 -13.24
CA PHE A 12 -10.22 5.78 -11.88
C PHE A 12 -8.89 6.34 -11.35
N THR A 13 -7.84 6.30 -12.17
CA THR A 13 -6.51 6.82 -11.78
C THR A 13 -6.56 8.31 -11.49
N ASP A 14 -7.18 9.10 -12.39
CA ASP A 14 -7.30 10.55 -12.23
C ASP A 14 -8.13 10.90 -11.00
N HIS A 15 -9.26 10.20 -10.81
CA HIS A 15 -10.12 10.42 -9.66
C HIS A 15 -9.41 10.06 -8.34
N PHE A 16 -8.65 8.96 -8.31
CA PHE A 16 -7.86 8.58 -7.15
C PHE A 16 -6.80 9.65 -6.82
N LYS A 17 -6.05 10.13 -7.82
CA LYS A 17 -5.08 11.20 -7.64
C LYS A 17 -5.72 12.49 -7.10
N GLN A 18 -6.86 12.87 -7.65
CA GLN A 18 -7.56 14.10 -7.25
C GLN A 18 -8.10 14.00 -5.81
N ASN A 19 -8.69 12.87 -5.43
CA ASN A 19 -9.29 12.70 -4.11
C ASN A 19 -8.24 12.59 -3.00
N TYR A 20 -7.19 11.80 -3.23
CA TYR A 20 -6.22 11.49 -2.19
C TYR A 20 -4.95 12.32 -2.25
N LYS A 21 -4.80 13.19 -3.27
CA LYS A 21 -3.63 14.08 -3.47
C LYS A 21 -2.30 13.32 -3.44
N VAL A 22 -2.26 12.16 -4.08
CA VAL A 22 -1.07 11.31 -4.14
C VAL A 22 -0.72 10.97 -5.59
N GLU A 23 0.56 10.76 -5.82
CA GLU A 23 1.03 10.19 -7.08
C GLU A 23 0.77 8.69 -7.11
N CYS A 24 0.27 8.21 -8.23
CA CYS A 24 0.02 6.80 -8.44
C CYS A 24 0.30 6.37 -9.89
N ILE A 25 0.57 5.08 -10.04
CA ILE A 25 0.71 4.39 -11.32
C ILE A 25 -0.34 3.30 -11.35
N SER A 26 -1.02 3.15 -12.48
CA SER A 26 -2.01 2.11 -12.67
C SER A 26 -1.73 1.29 -13.92
N ALA A 27 -2.12 0.02 -13.88
CA ALA A 27 -2.01 -0.89 -15.00
C ALA A 27 -3.29 -1.71 -15.14
N LEU A 28 -3.76 -1.85 -16.37
CA LEU A 28 -4.87 -2.72 -16.70
C LEU A 28 -4.35 -4.13 -16.94
N HIS A 29 -4.91 -5.09 -16.21
CA HIS A 29 -4.66 -6.50 -16.41
C HIS A 29 -5.90 -7.22 -16.92
N HIS A 30 -5.69 -8.26 -17.72
CA HIS A 30 -6.76 -9.14 -18.18
C HIS A 30 -6.24 -10.57 -18.36
N ASN A 31 -7.16 -11.53 -18.33
CA ASN A 31 -6.84 -12.91 -18.69
C ASN A 31 -6.66 -13.05 -20.22
N LYS A 32 -6.10 -14.17 -20.69
CA LYS A 32 -5.89 -14.43 -22.13
C LYS A 32 -7.16 -14.30 -22.99
N ARG A 33 -8.33 -14.57 -22.40
CA ARG A 33 -9.64 -14.50 -23.08
C ARG A 33 -10.29 -13.12 -23.01
N LYS A 34 -9.65 -12.15 -22.36
CA LYS A 34 -10.19 -10.80 -22.12
C LYS A 34 -11.59 -10.78 -21.48
N THR A 35 -11.90 -11.77 -20.67
CA THR A 35 -13.19 -11.91 -19.96
C THR A 35 -13.12 -11.43 -18.51
N ASN A 36 -11.92 -11.17 -18.01
CA ASN A 36 -11.71 -10.70 -16.65
C ASN A 36 -10.66 -9.57 -16.67
N TYR A 37 -11.14 -8.37 -16.47
CA TYR A 37 -10.31 -7.17 -16.36
C TYR A 37 -10.18 -6.77 -14.90
N HIS A 38 -9.00 -6.32 -14.51
CA HIS A 38 -8.76 -5.74 -13.20
C HIS A 38 -7.66 -4.68 -13.27
N ILE A 39 -7.72 -3.74 -12.37
CA ILE A 39 -6.77 -2.64 -12.27
C ILE A 39 -5.82 -2.91 -11.11
N HIS A 40 -4.53 -2.83 -11.38
CA HIS A 40 -3.50 -2.69 -10.36
C HIS A 40 -3.18 -1.21 -10.18
N LEU A 41 -3.36 -0.71 -8.98
CA LEU A 41 -3.02 0.66 -8.61
C LEU A 41 -1.91 0.62 -7.56
N ILE A 42 -0.80 1.30 -7.86
CA ILE A 42 0.32 1.50 -6.93
C ILE A 42 0.39 2.98 -6.64
N PHE A 43 0.33 3.36 -5.38
CA PHE A 43 0.37 4.75 -4.95
C PHE A 43 1.34 4.96 -3.79
N ALA A 44 1.81 6.21 -3.65
CA ALA A 44 2.68 6.60 -2.56
C ALA A 44 1.86 7.05 -1.35
N GLU A 45 2.05 6.40 -0.19
CA GLU A 45 1.45 6.83 1.08
C GLU A 45 2.18 8.05 1.69
N ARG A 46 3.21 8.54 1.02
CA ARG A 46 4.08 9.63 1.46
C ARG A 46 4.28 10.61 0.32
N GLN A 47 4.46 11.86 0.66
CA GLN A 47 4.79 12.90 -0.31
C GLN A 47 6.29 13.17 -0.30
N LEU A 48 6.86 13.44 -1.47
CA LEU A 48 8.22 13.93 -1.61
C LEU A 48 8.29 15.36 -1.07
N LEU A 49 9.30 15.65 -0.30
CA LEU A 49 9.55 16.98 0.27
C LEU A 49 10.51 17.75 -0.63
N ASP A 50 10.25 19.03 -0.82
CA ASP A 50 11.17 19.94 -1.53
C ASP A 50 12.52 20.05 -0.81
N LYS A 51 12.48 20.02 0.51
CA LYS A 51 13.67 20.01 1.36
C LYS A 51 13.61 18.82 2.31
N PRO A 52 14.70 18.05 2.45
CA PRO A 52 14.72 16.91 3.36
C PRO A 52 14.61 17.38 4.81
N ILE A 53 13.89 16.59 5.61
CA ILE A 53 13.87 16.74 7.07
C ILE A 53 15.09 16.00 7.61
N GLU A 54 15.98 16.75 8.29
CA GLU A 54 17.16 16.19 8.93
C GLU A 54 16.92 16.01 10.43
N LYS A 55 17.23 14.82 10.95
CA LYS A 55 17.28 14.60 12.38
C LYS A 55 18.70 14.87 12.88
N ILE A 56 18.81 15.80 13.80
CA ILE A 56 20.07 16.20 14.41
C ILE A 56 20.23 15.50 15.76
N ALA A 57 21.40 14.94 16.01
CA ALA A 57 21.71 14.28 17.26
C ALA A 57 21.75 15.30 18.42
N THR A 58 20.87 15.12 19.40
CA THR A 58 20.82 15.97 20.63
C THR A 58 21.90 15.58 21.64
N ARG A 59 22.49 14.40 21.47
CA ARG A 59 23.61 13.86 22.28
C ARG A 59 24.49 12.99 21.40
N ASN A 60 25.69 12.60 21.91
CA ASN A 60 26.52 11.63 21.20
C ASN A 60 25.80 10.27 21.16
N MET A 61 25.80 9.64 19.99
CA MET A 61 25.18 8.33 19.74
C MET A 61 26.27 7.35 19.30
N PHE A 62 26.21 6.13 19.80
CA PHE A 62 27.20 5.10 19.58
C PHE A 62 26.55 3.89 18.93
N TYR A 63 27.17 3.33 17.90
CA TYR A 63 26.69 2.17 17.19
C TYR A 63 27.80 1.13 17.07
N ASP A 64 27.47 -0.12 17.33
CA ASP A 64 28.42 -1.23 17.21
C ASP A 64 28.64 -1.63 15.73
N GLU A 65 29.44 -2.64 15.52
CA GLU A 65 29.79 -3.20 14.21
C GLU A 65 28.62 -3.73 13.41
N LYS A 66 27.50 -4.07 14.10
CA LYS A 66 26.24 -4.54 13.53
C LYS A 66 25.23 -3.40 13.31
N GLY A 67 25.63 -2.15 13.57
CA GLY A 67 24.75 -0.99 13.49
C GLY A 67 23.74 -0.88 14.63
N LYS A 68 23.88 -1.67 15.70
CA LYS A 68 23.02 -1.58 16.87
C LYS A 68 23.44 -0.42 17.76
N HIS A 69 22.49 0.40 18.20
CA HIS A 69 22.73 1.49 19.12
C HIS A 69 23.23 0.97 20.49
N ARG A 70 24.28 1.61 21.01
CA ARG A 70 24.87 1.36 22.31
C ARG A 70 24.69 2.56 23.22
N ARG A 71 24.53 2.30 24.51
CA ARG A 71 24.23 3.34 25.49
C ARG A 71 25.46 4.19 25.80
N THR A 72 26.63 3.60 25.83
CA THR A 72 27.88 4.24 26.24
C THR A 72 29.00 4.05 25.22
N LYS A 73 29.94 5.02 25.19
CA LYS A 73 31.13 4.92 24.34
C LYS A 73 31.98 3.70 24.67
N LYS A 74 32.03 3.29 25.95
CA LYS A 74 32.84 2.14 26.41
C LYS A 74 32.49 0.85 25.70
N GLU A 75 31.22 0.66 25.33
CA GLU A 75 30.76 -0.57 24.67
C GLU A 75 31.26 -0.74 23.23
N ILE A 76 31.80 0.31 22.63
CA ILE A 76 32.37 0.28 21.27
C ILE A 76 33.88 0.44 21.22
N LEU A 77 34.54 0.49 22.39
CA LEU A 77 36.02 0.56 22.50
C LEU A 77 36.61 -0.82 22.49
N ASP A 78 37.87 -0.92 22.04
CA ASP A 78 38.77 -2.06 22.22
C ASP A 78 39.51 -1.98 23.56
N GLU A 79 40.35 -2.97 23.85
CA GLU A 79 41.17 -3.02 25.08
C GLU A 79 42.20 -1.87 25.18
N ALA A 80 42.59 -1.30 24.05
CA ALA A 80 43.47 -0.16 23.96
C ALA A 80 42.74 1.20 24.08
N GLY A 81 41.40 1.20 24.24
CA GLY A 81 40.60 2.41 24.37
C GLY A 81 40.25 3.10 23.04
N ASN A 82 40.55 2.46 21.89
CA ASN A 82 40.20 2.97 20.58
C ASN A 82 38.81 2.47 20.14
N ILE A 83 38.16 3.21 19.26
CA ILE A 83 36.88 2.80 18.67
C ILE A 83 37.12 1.60 17.74
N ARG A 84 36.44 0.48 18.01
CA ARG A 84 36.55 -0.74 17.19
C ARG A 84 36.18 -0.47 15.72
N LYS A 85 36.84 -1.18 14.81
CA LYS A 85 36.57 -1.10 13.38
C LYS A 85 35.07 -1.34 13.11
N LYS A 86 34.48 -0.57 12.17
CA LYS A 86 33.05 -0.59 11.80
C LYS A 86 32.07 -0.05 12.84
N CYS A 87 32.51 0.32 14.05
CA CYS A 87 31.68 1.06 14.99
C CYS A 87 31.53 2.52 14.51
N LYS A 88 30.36 3.11 14.75
CA LYS A 88 30.06 4.48 14.34
C LYS A 88 29.73 5.33 15.54
N VAL A 89 30.27 6.55 15.55
CA VAL A 89 29.92 7.59 16.51
C VAL A 89 29.30 8.75 15.74
N ILE A 90 28.15 9.20 16.21
CA ILE A 90 27.49 10.42 15.74
C ILE A 90 27.59 11.44 16.88
N LYS A 91 28.21 12.55 16.62
CA LYS A 91 28.38 13.60 17.63
C LYS A 91 27.11 14.44 17.80
N LYS A 92 26.95 15.01 18.97
CA LYS A 92 25.90 16.02 19.19
C LYS A 92 26.01 17.13 18.14
N GLY A 93 24.89 17.47 17.51
CA GLY A 93 24.81 18.47 16.45
C GLY A 93 24.99 17.92 15.03
N GLU A 94 25.39 16.66 14.86
CA GLU A 94 25.49 16.03 13.54
C GLU A 94 24.12 15.51 13.07
N ALA A 95 23.83 15.69 11.76
CA ALA A 95 22.67 15.06 11.13
C ALA A 95 22.92 13.55 10.98
N TYR A 96 22.00 12.72 11.49
CA TYR A 96 22.15 11.26 11.46
C TYR A 96 21.12 10.55 10.62
N GLU A 97 20.03 11.21 10.30
CA GLU A 97 18.97 10.69 9.45
C GLU A 97 18.47 11.82 8.56
N ARG A 98 18.24 11.52 7.29
CA ARG A 98 17.74 12.47 6.31
C ARG A 98 16.55 11.85 5.60
N ASN A 99 15.38 12.41 5.81
CA ASN A 99 14.14 11.96 5.24
C ASN A 99 13.71 12.89 4.11
N LEU A 100 13.59 12.32 2.90
CA LEU A 100 13.08 13.02 1.71
C LEU A 100 11.56 12.96 1.60
N PHE A 101 10.91 12.19 2.48
CA PHE A 101 9.47 11.95 2.41
C PHE A 101 8.79 12.31 3.72
N THR A 102 7.54 12.72 3.63
CA THR A 102 6.66 12.89 4.80
C THR A 102 6.48 11.58 5.56
N THR A 103 5.89 11.63 6.74
CA THR A 103 5.33 10.45 7.40
C THR A 103 4.20 9.87 6.55
N LYS A 104 3.89 8.58 6.73
CA LYS A 104 2.73 7.96 6.09
C LYS A 104 1.45 8.68 6.49
N ASN A 105 0.59 8.92 5.52
CA ASN A 105 -0.71 9.50 5.79
C ASN A 105 -1.61 8.46 6.51
N GLU A 106 -2.18 8.85 7.64
CA GLU A 106 -3.04 7.98 8.45
C GLU A 106 -4.33 7.57 7.73
N LEU A 107 -4.78 8.35 6.75
CA LEU A 107 -5.94 8.03 5.92
C LEU A 107 -5.82 6.63 5.29
N PHE A 108 -4.63 6.27 4.80
CA PHE A 108 -4.40 4.98 4.14
C PHE A 108 -4.34 3.79 5.11
N LYS A 109 -4.32 4.05 6.43
CA LYS A 109 -4.37 3.04 7.48
C LYS A 109 -5.78 2.86 8.05
N ALA A 110 -6.71 3.75 7.69
CA ALA A 110 -8.08 3.68 8.18
C ALA A 110 -8.77 2.42 7.65
N ASP A 111 -9.49 1.72 8.52
CA ASP A 111 -10.17 0.46 8.18
C ASP A 111 -11.19 0.61 7.03
N GLY A 112 -11.80 1.79 6.90
CA GLY A 112 -12.76 2.11 5.84
C GLY A 112 -12.15 2.48 4.49
N PHE A 113 -10.84 2.78 4.42
CA PHE A 113 -10.20 3.28 3.19
C PHE A 113 -10.40 2.35 1.98
N LEU A 114 -10.13 1.07 2.16
CA LEU A 114 -10.25 0.10 1.07
C LEU A 114 -11.70 -0.05 0.60
N ASP A 115 -12.66 0.01 1.50
CA ASP A 115 -14.08 -0.11 1.15
C ASP A 115 -14.59 1.16 0.45
N GLU A 116 -14.09 2.33 0.82
CA GLU A 116 -14.33 3.58 0.10
C GLU A 116 -13.79 3.52 -1.33
N VAL A 117 -12.54 3.10 -1.52
CA VAL A 117 -11.92 2.95 -2.86
C VAL A 117 -12.70 1.96 -3.73
N LYS A 118 -13.18 0.85 -3.16
CA LYS A 118 -14.01 -0.12 -3.88
C LYS A 118 -15.35 0.48 -4.32
N ARG A 119 -16.03 1.24 -3.44
CA ARG A 119 -17.28 1.93 -3.79
C ARG A 119 -17.03 2.90 -4.93
N LEU A 120 -16.02 3.72 -4.82
CA LEU A 120 -15.64 4.70 -5.82
C LEU A 120 -15.39 4.07 -7.20
N TYR A 121 -14.68 2.94 -7.24
CA TYR A 121 -14.47 2.19 -8.47
C TYR A 121 -15.77 1.59 -9.01
N THR A 122 -16.60 1.03 -8.14
CA THR A 122 -17.91 0.46 -8.51
C THR A 122 -18.85 1.54 -9.07
N ASP A 123 -18.88 2.73 -8.46
CA ASP A 123 -19.68 3.85 -8.92
C ASP A 123 -19.24 4.33 -10.31
N LEU A 124 -17.92 4.39 -10.56
CA LEU A 124 -17.41 4.70 -11.90
C LEU A 124 -17.88 3.70 -12.98
N ILE A 125 -17.91 2.41 -12.64
CA ILE A 125 -18.44 1.39 -13.55
C ILE A 125 -19.95 1.58 -13.75
N ASN A 126 -20.68 1.84 -12.68
CA ASN A 126 -22.13 1.96 -12.69
C ASN A 126 -22.63 3.18 -13.49
N VAL A 127 -21.85 4.25 -13.55
CA VAL A 127 -22.14 5.39 -14.44
C VAL A 127 -22.19 4.95 -15.92
N CYS A 128 -21.44 3.91 -16.30
CA CYS A 128 -21.42 3.37 -17.65
C CYS A 128 -22.47 2.25 -17.89
N ALA A 129 -23.22 1.86 -16.87
CA ALA A 129 -24.29 0.87 -17.01
C ALA A 129 -25.53 1.51 -17.62
N ILE A 130 -26.09 0.85 -18.65
CA ILE A 130 -27.31 1.36 -19.33
C ILE A 130 -28.55 0.97 -18.53
N ASN A 131 -28.61 -0.27 -18.04
CA ASN A 131 -29.73 -0.79 -17.28
C ASN A 131 -29.40 -0.87 -15.80
N GLU A 132 -30.40 -0.71 -14.95
CA GLU A 132 -30.23 -0.86 -13.49
C GLU A 132 -29.75 -2.29 -13.10
N GLU A 133 -30.22 -3.30 -13.84
CA GLU A 133 -29.87 -4.72 -13.63
C GLU A 133 -28.37 -5.02 -13.88
N ASP A 134 -27.72 -4.18 -14.70
CA ASP A 134 -26.29 -4.32 -15.01
C ASP A 134 -25.38 -3.64 -13.98
N LYS A 135 -25.94 -2.93 -13.02
CA LYS A 135 -25.18 -2.23 -11.99
C LYS A 135 -24.56 -3.22 -11.01
N LEU A 136 -23.28 -2.97 -10.71
CA LEU A 136 -22.51 -3.75 -9.75
C LEU A 136 -22.76 -3.25 -8.32
N GLN A 137 -22.66 -4.16 -7.37
CA GLN A 137 -22.70 -3.85 -5.95
C GLN A 137 -21.40 -4.28 -5.28
N VAL A 138 -20.90 -3.45 -4.36
CA VAL A 138 -19.76 -3.81 -3.53
C VAL A 138 -20.17 -4.91 -2.57
N PHE A 139 -19.33 -5.94 -2.41
CA PHE A 139 -19.61 -7.03 -1.49
C PHE A 139 -19.74 -6.50 -0.05
N ASP A 140 -20.91 -6.74 0.53
CA ASP A 140 -21.16 -6.43 1.94
C ASP A 140 -20.72 -7.58 2.84
N ARG A 141 -19.74 -7.33 3.70
CA ARG A 141 -19.25 -8.33 4.67
C ARG A 141 -20.31 -8.73 5.71
N ASN A 142 -21.24 -7.81 6.01
CA ASN A 142 -22.34 -8.01 6.95
C ASN A 142 -23.61 -8.51 6.28
N GLY A 143 -23.63 -8.60 4.95
CA GLY A 143 -24.73 -9.12 4.15
C GLY A 143 -25.00 -10.61 4.40
N MET A 144 -26.07 -11.11 3.80
CA MET A 144 -26.50 -12.52 3.94
C MET A 144 -25.59 -13.54 3.27
N TYR A 145 -24.71 -13.10 2.37
CA TYR A 145 -23.84 -13.99 1.59
C TYR A 145 -22.44 -14.04 2.18
N LEU A 146 -21.85 -15.24 2.19
CA LEU A 146 -20.45 -15.42 2.57
C LEU A 146 -19.54 -15.07 1.39
N ALA A 147 -18.38 -14.48 1.70
CA ALA A 147 -17.33 -14.30 0.71
C ALA A 147 -16.89 -15.64 0.12
N THR A 148 -16.69 -15.69 -1.19
CA THR A 148 -16.18 -16.88 -1.87
C THR A 148 -14.75 -17.17 -1.42
N LYS A 149 -14.47 -18.40 -1.01
CA LYS A 149 -13.12 -18.83 -0.67
C LYS A 149 -12.38 -19.24 -1.94
N LYS A 150 -11.19 -18.68 -2.16
CA LYS A 150 -10.31 -19.13 -3.24
C LYS A 150 -9.80 -20.54 -2.93
N ILE A 151 -10.18 -21.49 -3.75
CA ILE A 151 -9.72 -22.88 -3.66
C ILE A 151 -8.59 -23.06 -4.68
N GLY A 152 -7.42 -23.51 -4.23
CA GLY A 152 -6.26 -23.76 -5.10
C GLY A 152 -6.57 -24.77 -6.20
N LYS A 153 -5.92 -24.64 -7.36
CA LYS A 153 -6.13 -25.50 -8.55
C LYS A 153 -6.04 -27.00 -8.27
N ASN A 154 -5.24 -27.41 -7.30
CA ASN A 154 -5.01 -28.82 -6.95
C ASN A 154 -5.94 -29.35 -5.85
N ASN A 155 -6.92 -28.54 -5.42
CA ASN A 155 -7.87 -28.99 -4.41
C ASN A 155 -8.99 -29.79 -5.08
N PRO A 156 -9.29 -31.04 -4.60
CA PRO A 156 -10.35 -31.84 -5.16
C PRO A 156 -11.74 -31.19 -5.18
N LYS A 157 -11.97 -30.26 -4.23
CA LYS A 157 -13.21 -29.47 -4.11
C LYS A 157 -13.31 -28.32 -5.12
N HIS A 158 -12.27 -28.07 -5.93
CA HIS A 158 -12.25 -26.96 -6.90
C HIS A 158 -13.37 -27.02 -7.94
N ARG A 159 -13.83 -28.23 -8.28
CA ARG A 159 -14.93 -28.45 -9.26
C ARG A 159 -16.31 -28.17 -8.66
N CYS A 160 -16.49 -28.33 -7.34
CA CYS A 160 -17.80 -28.21 -6.67
C CYS A 160 -18.20 -26.80 -6.27
N THR A 161 -17.27 -25.82 -6.32
CA THR A 161 -17.50 -24.47 -5.77
C THR A 161 -17.72 -23.40 -6.85
N ARG A 162 -17.79 -23.78 -8.12
CA ARG A 162 -18.22 -22.86 -9.18
C ARG A 162 -19.73 -22.66 -9.07
N GLY A 163 -20.15 -21.56 -8.47
CA GLY A 163 -21.51 -21.05 -8.65
C GLY A 163 -22.46 -21.06 -7.46
N THR A 164 -22.03 -21.43 -6.26
CA THR A 164 -22.93 -21.32 -5.09
C THR A 164 -22.39 -20.33 -4.06
N ASN A 165 -22.98 -19.15 -4.01
CA ASN A 165 -22.88 -18.30 -2.84
C ASN A 165 -23.56 -19.03 -1.67
N LYS A 166 -22.78 -19.40 -0.64
CA LYS A 166 -23.35 -19.94 0.57
C LYS A 166 -24.02 -18.82 1.36
N ILE A 167 -25.27 -19.00 1.73
CA ILE A 167 -25.97 -18.15 2.68
C ILE A 167 -25.35 -18.39 4.07
N LYS A 168 -25.24 -17.33 4.88
CA LYS A 168 -24.75 -17.40 6.27
C LYS A 168 -25.69 -18.18 7.16
#